data_7ffdee9e98095f71682e044a39b79958
#
_entry.id   7ffdee9e98095f71682e044a39b79958
#
_cell.length_a   1.000
_cell.length_b   1.000
_cell.length_c   1.000
_cell.angle_alpha   90.00
_cell.angle_beta   90.00
_cell.angle_gamma   90.00
#
_symmetry.space_group_name_H-M   'P 1'
#
loop_
_entity.id
_entity.type
_entity.pdbx_description
1 polymer ?
#
loop_
_entity_poly.entity_id
_entity_poly.type
_entity_poly.pdbx_seq_one_letter_code
_entity_poly.pdbx_strand_id
1 'polypeptide(L)'
;AILKLAGDIECWLSNEAALEVEDRYKNELIEARKGNNREPLSIPGPHRTDLVVSHSVKNIPASQCSTGEQKALLIAIILSHARLRKMEFGHSPLMLLDEVTAHLDSQRRDMLFDILESLGSQVWMTGTEASLFTSLQTRAQFFEISNGEVRKNETF
;
A
#
# COMPACT_ATOMS: atom_id res chain seq x y z
N ALA A 1 0.25 2.42 10.47
CA ALA A 1 -0.12 1.04 10.16
C ALA A 1 0.85 0.06 10.80
N ILE A 2 0.36 -1.09 11.25
CA ILE A 2 1.16 -2.25 11.62
C ILE A 2 0.90 -3.30 10.55
N LEU A 3 1.96 -3.89 10.00
CA LEU A 3 1.89 -4.91 8.96
C LEU A 3 2.39 -6.24 9.53
N LYS A 4 1.68 -7.31 9.24
CA LYS A 4 2.05 -8.68 9.60
C LYS A 4 1.71 -9.62 8.45
N LEU A 5 2.62 -10.53 8.14
CA LEU A 5 2.31 -11.66 7.27
C LEU A 5 1.61 -12.74 8.08
N ALA A 6 0.58 -13.35 7.53
CA ALA A 6 -0.20 -14.41 8.14
C ALA A 6 -0.40 -15.56 7.15
N GLY A 7 0.09 -16.72 7.50
CA GLY A 7 0.00 -17.94 6.72
C GLY A 7 0.56 -19.12 7.51
N ASP A 8 0.48 -20.31 6.93
CA ASP A 8 0.97 -21.52 7.57
C ASP A 8 2.49 -21.47 7.79
N ILE A 9 3.24 -21.01 6.76
CA ILE A 9 4.72 -20.90 6.84
C ILE A 9 5.12 -19.86 7.87
N GLU A 10 4.46 -18.71 7.93
CA GLU A 10 4.72 -17.67 8.92
C GLU A 10 4.43 -18.15 10.35
N CYS A 11 3.40 -18.97 10.51
CA CYS A 11 3.08 -19.60 11.77
C CYS A 11 4.20 -20.59 12.20
N TRP A 12 4.70 -21.41 11.28
CA TRP A 12 5.81 -22.32 11.58
C TRP A 12 7.09 -21.57 11.93
N LEU A 13 7.46 -20.56 11.13
CA LEU A 13 8.64 -19.71 11.38
C LEU A 13 8.60 -18.98 12.72
N SER A 14 7.41 -18.78 13.29
CA SER A 14 7.26 -18.17 14.61
C SER A 14 7.59 -19.14 15.74
N ASN A 15 7.60 -20.46 15.48
CA ASN A 15 7.72 -21.49 16.51
C ASN A 15 8.89 -22.47 16.28
N GLU A 16 9.40 -22.56 15.06
CA GLU A 16 10.39 -23.54 14.62
C GLU A 16 11.61 -22.84 13.99
N ALA A 17 12.75 -23.49 13.97
CA ALA A 17 13.94 -22.96 13.29
C ALA A 17 13.73 -22.95 11.76
N ALA A 18 14.29 -21.96 11.06
CA ALA A 18 14.08 -21.78 9.62
C ALA A 18 14.43 -23.03 8.78
N LEU A 19 15.48 -23.78 9.16
CA LEU A 19 15.86 -25.03 8.49
C LEU A 19 14.81 -26.13 8.67
N GLU A 20 14.22 -26.24 9.83
CA GLU A 20 13.16 -27.22 10.12
C GLU A 20 11.89 -26.87 9.31
N VAL A 21 11.56 -25.61 9.22
CA VAL A 21 10.44 -25.13 8.39
C VAL A 21 10.70 -25.39 6.91
N GLU A 22 11.92 -25.19 6.43
CA GLU A 22 12.30 -25.48 5.05
C GLU A 22 12.14 -26.97 4.73
N ASP A 23 12.63 -27.85 5.58
CA ASP A 23 12.53 -29.29 5.41
C ASP A 23 11.08 -29.77 5.51
N ARG A 24 10.30 -29.23 6.43
CA ARG A 24 8.86 -29.48 6.54
C ARG A 24 8.13 -29.07 5.27
N TYR A 25 8.41 -27.89 4.72
CA TYR A 25 7.80 -27.39 3.51
C TYR A 25 8.18 -28.25 2.29
N LYS A 26 9.45 -28.65 2.16
CA LYS A 26 9.90 -29.60 1.12
C LYS A 26 9.11 -30.92 1.17
N ASN A 27 8.95 -31.47 2.37
CA ASN A 27 8.21 -32.72 2.56
C ASN A 27 6.73 -32.58 2.17
N GLU A 28 6.05 -31.48 2.54
CA GLU A 28 4.66 -31.19 2.14
C GLU A 28 4.55 -31.12 0.61
N LEU A 29 5.51 -30.49 -0.06
CA LEU A 29 5.53 -30.42 -1.54
C LEU A 29 5.76 -31.80 -2.20
N ILE A 30 6.64 -32.62 -1.63
CA ILE A 30 6.91 -33.99 -2.13
C ILE A 30 5.66 -34.87 -1.98
N GLU A 31 5.00 -34.85 -0.84
CA GLU A 31 3.77 -35.62 -0.60
C GLU A 31 2.62 -35.16 -1.52
N ALA A 32 2.51 -33.85 -1.72
CA ALA A 32 1.51 -33.30 -2.65
C ALA A 32 1.72 -33.78 -4.11
N ARG A 33 2.98 -33.89 -4.55
CA ARG A 33 3.31 -34.37 -5.89
C ARG A 33 3.08 -35.86 -6.10
N LYS A 34 3.02 -36.67 -5.04
CA LYS A 34 2.73 -38.10 -5.10
C LYS A 34 1.26 -38.44 -5.41
N GLY A 35 0.43 -37.47 -5.65
CA GLY A 35 -0.93 -37.65 -6.12
C GLY A 35 -1.95 -38.05 -5.05
N ASN A 36 -1.66 -37.87 -3.79
CA ASN A 36 -2.58 -38.12 -2.70
C ASN A 36 -3.65 -37.02 -2.61
N ASN A 37 -4.63 -37.01 -3.51
CA ASN A 37 -5.95 -36.34 -3.50
C ASN A 37 -6.06 -34.95 -2.78
N ARG A 38 -4.96 -34.24 -2.59
CA ARG A 38 -4.99 -32.86 -2.09
C ARG A 38 -5.10 -31.93 -3.28
N GLU A 39 -6.09 -31.06 -3.26
CA GLU A 39 -6.15 -29.97 -4.24
C GLU A 39 -4.84 -29.15 -4.15
N PRO A 40 -4.22 -28.78 -5.29
CA PRO A 40 -2.96 -28.01 -5.30
C PRO A 40 -3.02 -26.74 -4.44
N LEU A 41 -4.21 -26.13 -4.32
CA LEU A 41 -4.45 -24.94 -3.51
C LEU A 41 -4.51 -25.20 -1.99
N SER A 42 -4.57 -26.46 -1.55
CA SER A 42 -4.61 -26.81 -0.12
C SER A 42 -3.23 -26.99 0.52
N ILE A 43 -2.15 -26.93 -0.29
CA ILE A 43 -0.78 -27.08 0.19
C ILE A 43 -0.35 -25.78 0.86
N PRO A 44 0.28 -25.83 2.06
CA PRO A 44 0.91 -24.66 2.65
C PRO A 44 1.92 -24.02 1.70
N GLY A 45 1.95 -22.68 1.64
CA GLY A 45 2.89 -22.01 0.75
C GLY A 45 2.71 -20.51 0.71
N PRO A 46 3.67 -19.77 0.11
CA PRO A 46 3.62 -18.30 0.02
C PRO A 46 2.37 -17.76 -0.67
N HIS A 47 1.74 -18.56 -1.54
CA HIS A 47 0.49 -18.21 -2.22
C HIS A 47 -0.73 -18.16 -1.29
N ARG A 48 -0.60 -18.65 -0.05
CA ARG A 48 -1.61 -18.60 1.01
C ARG A 48 -1.29 -17.60 2.10
N THR A 49 -0.16 -16.90 1.98
CA THR A 49 0.21 -15.84 2.90
C THR A 49 -0.63 -14.60 2.62
N ASP A 50 -1.24 -14.04 3.64
CA ASP A 50 -1.99 -12.79 3.59
C ASP A 50 -1.23 -11.67 4.28
N LEU A 51 -1.47 -10.43 3.84
CA LEU A 51 -0.95 -9.21 4.47
C LEU A 51 -1.99 -8.65 5.42
N VAL A 52 -1.84 -8.93 6.70
CA VAL A 52 -2.71 -8.39 7.73
C VAL A 52 -2.26 -6.99 8.13
N VAL A 53 -3.18 -6.03 7.99
CA VAL A 53 -2.96 -4.62 8.34
C VAL A 53 -3.78 -4.27 9.57
N SER A 54 -3.16 -3.60 10.54
CA SER A 54 -3.83 -3.12 11.75
C SER A 54 -3.55 -1.63 11.99
N HIS A 55 -4.54 -0.96 12.58
CA HIS A 55 -4.41 0.43 13.01
C HIS A 55 -3.59 0.51 14.31
N SER A 56 -2.43 1.15 14.29
CA SER A 56 -1.46 1.14 15.40
C SER A 56 -2.00 1.76 16.71
N VAL A 57 -2.84 2.79 16.62
CA VAL A 57 -3.38 3.48 17.80
C VAL A 57 -4.61 2.78 18.35
N LYS A 58 -5.52 2.34 17.48
CA LYS A 58 -6.77 1.66 17.87
C LYS A 58 -6.58 0.18 18.17
N ASN A 59 -5.47 -0.39 17.72
CA ASN A 59 -5.16 -1.83 17.83
C ASN A 59 -6.26 -2.73 17.30
N ILE A 60 -6.87 -2.33 16.17
CA ILE A 60 -7.92 -3.10 15.48
C ILE A 60 -7.47 -3.43 14.04
N PRO A 61 -7.95 -4.52 13.46
CA PRO A 61 -7.71 -4.84 12.05
C PRO A 61 -8.23 -3.73 11.12
N ALA A 62 -7.54 -3.51 9.99
CA ALA A 62 -7.98 -2.55 8.99
C ALA A 62 -9.40 -2.82 8.47
N SER A 63 -9.82 -4.08 8.41
CA SER A 63 -11.19 -4.47 8.02
C SER A 63 -12.29 -3.95 8.96
N GLN A 64 -11.94 -3.58 10.19
CA GLN A 64 -12.85 -3.01 11.18
C GLN A 64 -12.74 -1.48 11.27
N CYS A 65 -11.85 -0.87 10.48
CA CYS A 65 -11.71 0.57 10.39
C CYS A 65 -12.77 1.17 9.46
N SER A 66 -13.09 2.46 9.64
CA SER A 66 -13.91 3.21 8.69
C SER A 66 -13.24 3.31 7.32
N THR A 67 -14.01 3.55 6.27
CA THR A 67 -13.49 3.68 4.89
C THR A 67 -12.37 4.73 4.78
N GLY A 68 -12.55 5.88 5.45
CA GLY A 68 -11.52 6.93 5.49
C GLY A 68 -10.24 6.49 6.20
N GLU A 69 -10.35 5.69 7.28
CA GLU A 69 -9.19 5.13 7.97
C GLU A 69 -8.50 4.05 7.16
N GLN A 70 -9.25 3.18 6.48
CA GLN A 70 -8.67 2.18 5.57
C GLN A 70 -7.88 2.86 4.46
N LYS A 71 -8.42 3.93 3.86
CA LYS A 71 -7.72 4.72 2.85
C LYS A 71 -6.46 5.38 3.41
N ALA A 72 -6.53 5.97 4.60
CA ALA A 72 -5.37 6.55 5.25
C ALA A 72 -4.28 5.51 5.56
N LEU A 73 -4.65 4.30 6.00
CA LEU A 73 -3.72 3.19 6.20
C LEU A 73 -3.06 2.76 4.89
N LEU A 74 -3.82 2.63 3.80
CA LEU A 74 -3.30 2.29 2.48
C LEU A 74 -2.29 3.34 1.99
N ILE A 75 -2.66 4.61 2.07
CA ILE A 75 -1.77 5.73 1.70
C ILE A 75 -0.49 5.69 2.53
N ALA A 76 -0.59 5.48 3.84
CA ALA A 76 0.56 5.39 4.73
C ALA A 76 1.51 4.24 4.33
N ILE A 77 0.99 3.09 3.92
CA ILE A 77 1.79 1.95 3.43
C ILE A 77 2.52 2.33 2.14
N ILE A 78 1.81 2.90 1.16
CA ILE A 78 2.37 3.30 -0.13
C ILE A 78 3.49 4.34 0.07
N LEU A 79 3.25 5.37 0.90
CA LEU A 79 4.23 6.41 1.17
C LEU A 79 5.46 5.88 1.92
N SER A 80 5.25 4.96 2.87
CA SER A 80 6.34 4.31 3.59
C SER A 80 7.18 3.45 2.65
N HIS A 81 6.56 2.72 1.73
CA HIS A 81 7.26 1.96 0.70
C HIS A 81 8.05 2.87 -0.26
N ALA A 82 7.44 3.98 -0.71
CA ALA A 82 8.14 4.96 -1.55
C ALA A 82 9.37 5.55 -0.84
N ARG A 83 9.26 5.83 0.47
CA ARG A 83 10.38 6.30 1.28
C ARG A 83 11.48 5.25 1.42
N LEU A 84 11.12 4.00 1.66
CA LEU A 84 12.06 2.88 1.72
C LEU A 84 12.82 2.73 0.39
N ARG A 85 12.11 2.77 -0.75
CA ARG A 85 12.70 2.73 -2.09
C ARG A 85 13.69 3.87 -2.31
N LYS A 86 13.35 5.09 -1.89
CA LYS A 86 14.27 6.24 -1.96
C LYS A 86 15.53 6.00 -1.13
N MET A 87 15.41 5.43 0.06
CA MET A 87 16.57 5.12 0.92
C MET A 87 17.46 4.03 0.31
N GLU A 88 16.86 3.01 -0.31
CA GLU A 88 17.56 1.86 -0.88
C GLU A 88 18.25 2.19 -2.21
N PHE A 89 17.60 2.96 -3.09
CA PHE A 89 18.07 3.22 -4.47
C PHE A 89 18.58 4.66 -4.68
N GLY A 90 18.48 5.53 -3.68
CA GLY A 90 18.93 6.92 -3.77
C GLY A 90 18.01 7.86 -4.55
N HIS A 91 16.93 7.36 -5.14
CA HIS A 91 15.93 8.17 -5.87
C HIS A 91 14.51 7.76 -5.53
N SER A 92 13.62 8.74 -5.53
CA SER A 92 12.20 8.51 -5.28
C SER A 92 11.51 7.91 -6.51
N PRO A 93 10.53 7.00 -6.32
CA PRO A 93 9.72 6.50 -7.43
C PRO A 93 8.77 7.58 -7.97
N LEU A 94 8.35 7.44 -9.23
CA LEU A 94 7.18 8.18 -9.76
C LEU A 94 5.91 7.71 -9.03
N MET A 95 5.12 8.67 -8.54
CA MET A 95 3.89 8.37 -7.81
C MET A 95 2.67 8.71 -8.67
N LEU A 96 1.76 7.74 -8.82
CA LEU A 96 0.46 7.92 -9.49
C LEU A 96 -0.63 7.69 -8.45
N LEU A 97 -1.39 8.73 -8.13
CA LEU A 97 -2.37 8.74 -7.04
C LEU A 97 -3.74 9.13 -7.60
N ASP A 98 -4.58 8.13 -7.78
CA ASP A 98 -5.92 8.31 -8.33
C ASP A 98 -6.93 8.57 -7.21
N GLU A 99 -7.70 9.68 -7.33
CA GLU A 99 -8.73 10.09 -6.36
C GLU A 99 -8.25 10.06 -4.89
N VAL A 100 -6.96 10.34 -4.68
CA VAL A 100 -6.31 10.18 -3.37
C VAL A 100 -6.89 11.11 -2.31
N THR A 101 -7.35 12.30 -2.70
CA THR A 101 -7.92 13.32 -1.82
C THR A 101 -9.36 13.05 -1.39
N ALA A 102 -10.07 12.17 -2.12
CA ALA A 102 -11.45 11.82 -1.79
C ALA A 102 -11.53 11.19 -0.39
N HIS A 103 -12.49 11.64 0.42
CA HIS A 103 -12.73 11.19 1.79
C HIS A 103 -11.62 11.50 2.82
N LEU A 104 -10.63 12.34 2.46
CA LEU A 104 -9.69 12.89 3.43
C LEU A 104 -10.23 14.25 3.93
N ASP A 105 -10.15 14.46 5.24
CA ASP A 105 -10.33 15.79 5.82
C ASP A 105 -9.17 16.72 5.40
N SER A 106 -9.35 18.03 5.60
CA SER A 106 -8.34 19.02 5.19
C SER A 106 -6.98 18.77 5.83
N GLN A 107 -6.95 18.45 7.11
CA GLN A 107 -5.71 18.22 7.84
C GLN A 107 -4.92 17.03 7.29
N ARG A 108 -5.59 15.90 7.05
CA ARG A 108 -4.95 14.70 6.47
C ARG A 108 -4.48 14.93 5.04
N ARG A 109 -5.23 15.73 4.28
CA ARG A 109 -4.88 16.09 2.91
C ARG A 109 -3.62 16.95 2.88
N ASP A 110 -3.54 17.97 3.71
CA ASP A 110 -2.36 18.84 3.81
C ASP A 110 -1.12 18.05 4.26
N MET A 111 -1.27 17.16 5.25
CA MET A 111 -0.20 16.24 5.66
C MET A 111 0.25 15.32 4.53
N LEU A 112 -0.66 14.81 3.71
CA LEU A 112 -0.33 14.01 2.54
C LEU A 112 0.54 14.80 1.56
N PHE A 113 0.15 16.03 1.23
CA PHE A 113 0.89 16.88 0.30
C PHE A 113 2.29 17.22 0.82
N ASP A 114 2.42 17.53 2.11
CA ASP A 114 3.73 17.80 2.73
C ASP A 114 4.64 16.57 2.71
N ILE A 115 4.10 15.37 2.94
CA ILE A 115 4.88 14.13 2.84
C ILE A 115 5.31 13.88 1.39
N LEU A 116 4.44 14.04 0.41
CA LEU A 116 4.76 13.86 -1.02
C LEU A 116 5.86 14.84 -1.46
N GLU A 117 5.78 16.10 -1.04
CA GLU A 117 6.82 17.10 -1.31
C GLU A 117 8.16 16.71 -0.67
N SER A 118 8.16 16.27 0.59
CA SER A 118 9.36 15.84 1.31
C SER A 118 10.05 14.62 0.69
N LEU A 119 9.28 13.76 0.01
CA LEU A 119 9.82 12.64 -0.76
C LEU A 119 10.64 13.11 -1.96
N GLY A 120 10.37 14.30 -2.52
CA GLY A 120 10.99 14.80 -3.74
C GLY A 120 10.70 13.90 -4.94
N SER A 121 9.55 13.25 -4.94
CA SER A 121 9.05 12.42 -6.05
C SER A 121 8.34 13.28 -7.09
N GLN A 122 8.38 12.88 -8.36
CA GLN A 122 7.37 13.36 -9.30
C GLN A 122 6.05 12.69 -8.97
N VAL A 123 5.01 13.48 -8.73
CA VAL A 123 3.70 13.00 -8.31
C VAL A 123 2.64 13.46 -9.28
N TRP A 124 1.81 12.54 -9.74
CA TRP A 124 0.60 12.81 -10.51
C TRP A 124 -0.61 12.43 -9.67
N MET A 125 -1.52 13.37 -9.50
CA MET A 125 -2.74 13.17 -8.72
C MET A 125 -3.95 13.52 -9.54
N THR A 126 -5.04 12.76 -9.38
CA THR A 126 -6.35 13.09 -9.93
C THR A 126 -7.33 13.46 -8.83
N GLY A 127 -8.35 14.19 -9.19
CA GLY A 127 -9.47 14.54 -8.34
C GLY A 127 -10.56 15.26 -9.10
N THR A 128 -11.78 15.21 -8.59
CA THR A 128 -12.97 15.78 -9.22
C THR A 128 -13.15 17.27 -8.95
N GLU A 129 -12.57 17.78 -7.86
CA GLU A 129 -12.76 19.16 -7.44
C GLU A 129 -11.42 19.87 -7.24
N ALA A 130 -11.23 20.98 -7.93
CA ALA A 130 -10.05 21.82 -7.80
C ALA A 130 -9.82 22.33 -6.36
N SER A 131 -10.90 22.61 -5.63
CA SER A 131 -10.89 23.05 -4.24
C SER A 131 -10.14 22.10 -3.28
N LEU A 132 -10.06 20.81 -3.63
CA LEU A 132 -9.32 19.81 -2.85
C LEU A 132 -7.80 20.00 -2.92
N PHE A 133 -7.30 20.76 -3.87
CA PHE A 133 -5.87 20.98 -4.12
C PHE A 133 -5.42 22.42 -3.83
N THR A 134 -6.24 23.23 -3.18
CA THR A 134 -5.96 24.65 -2.93
C THR A 134 -4.61 24.89 -2.25
N SER A 135 -4.21 24.03 -1.32
CA SER A 135 -2.92 24.15 -0.62
C SER A 135 -1.69 23.84 -1.51
N LEU A 136 -1.91 23.37 -2.75
CA LEU A 136 -0.86 23.10 -3.75
C LEU A 136 -0.72 24.19 -4.81
N GLN A 137 -1.50 25.26 -4.79
CA GLN A 137 -1.55 26.29 -5.86
C GLN A 137 -0.18 26.79 -6.33
N THR A 138 0.76 26.97 -5.41
CA THR A 138 2.12 27.46 -5.72
C THR A 138 3.16 26.34 -5.83
N ARG A 139 2.77 25.09 -5.56
CA ARG A 139 3.67 23.93 -5.46
C ARG A 139 3.45 22.88 -6.54
N ALA A 140 2.41 23.04 -7.38
CA ALA A 140 2.03 22.08 -8.40
C ALA A 140 1.61 22.75 -9.72
N GLN A 141 1.61 21.96 -10.79
CA GLN A 141 0.98 22.33 -12.05
C GLN A 141 -0.40 21.70 -12.12
N PHE A 142 -1.36 22.43 -12.65
CA PHE A 142 -2.75 21.97 -12.75
C PHE A 142 -3.14 21.75 -14.21
N PHE A 143 -3.81 20.67 -14.45
CA PHE A 143 -4.36 20.32 -15.76
C PHE A 143 -5.84 19.99 -15.59
N GLU A 144 -6.67 20.60 -16.43
CA GLU A 144 -8.09 20.28 -16.53
C GLU A 144 -8.31 19.32 -17.71
N ILE A 145 -9.08 18.27 -17.43
CA ILE A 145 -9.44 17.28 -18.46
C ILE A 145 -10.94 17.41 -18.72
N SER A 146 -11.31 17.81 -19.94
CA SER A 146 -12.70 17.96 -20.36
C SER A 146 -12.86 17.46 -21.79
N ASN A 147 -13.87 16.60 -22.02
CA ASN A 147 -14.19 16.02 -23.34
C ASN A 147 -12.98 15.35 -24.05
N GLY A 148 -12.07 14.75 -23.28
CA GLY A 148 -10.86 14.10 -23.82
C GLY A 148 -9.72 15.07 -24.16
N GLU A 149 -9.89 16.38 -23.93
CA GLU A 149 -8.84 17.38 -24.08
C GLU A 149 -8.17 17.69 -22.74
N VAL A 150 -6.87 17.89 -22.75
CA VAL A 150 -6.07 18.31 -21.61
C VAL A 150 -5.69 19.76 -21.77
N ARG A 151 -6.02 20.60 -20.81
CA ARG A 151 -5.69 22.02 -20.80
C ARG A 151 -4.89 22.33 -19.52
N LYS A 152 -3.76 23.03 -19.69
CA LYS A 152 -3.04 23.56 -18.54
C LYS A 152 -3.85 24.70 -17.92
N ASN A 153 -4.15 24.59 -16.64
CA ASN A 153 -4.81 25.65 -15.90
C ASN A 153 -3.75 26.58 -15.29
N GLU A 154 -3.70 27.82 -15.77
CA GLU A 154 -2.75 28.85 -15.28
C GLU A 154 -3.33 29.71 -14.16
N THR A 155 -4.63 29.58 -13.92
CA THR A 155 -5.37 30.39 -12.93
C THR A 155 -6.01 29.46 -11.89
N PHE A 156 -5.33 29.24 -10.80
CA PHE A 156 -5.89 28.53 -9.68
C PHE A 156 -6.11 29.50 -8.53
#